data_8b9aadf3520d9c595899ebd2062ddebe
#
_entry.id   8b9aadf3520d9c595899ebd2062ddebe
#
_cell.length_a   1.000
_cell.length_b   1.000
_cell.length_c   1.000
_cell.angle_alpha   90.00
_cell.angle_beta   90.00
_cell.angle_gamma   90.00
#
_symmetry.space_group_name_H-M   'P 1'
#
loop_
_entity.id
_entity.type
_entity.pdbx_description
1 polymer ?
#
loop_
_entity_poly.entity_id
_entity_poly.type
_entity_poly.pdbx_seq_one_letter_code
_entity_poly.pdbx_strand_id
1 'polypeptide(L)'
;MKKCYFFILLTFSLINVKAQVGIGTTNPTPSSILDISSSNKGVLLPRISLSSTTDATTISSPATGLLIYNTATVLDVLPGFYYWDGSKWVAITATPTNTDWSLNGNDLNSGSGTEFIGTTDRKSV
;
A
#
# COMPACT_ATOMS: atom_id res chain seq x y z
N MET A 1 22.48 -41.36 -36.20
CA MET A 1 22.22 -39.89 -36.06
C MET A 1 20.84 -39.59 -35.50
N LYS A 2 19.78 -40.34 -35.74
CA LYS A 2 18.42 -40.05 -35.19
C LYS A 2 18.29 -40.16 -33.67
N LYS A 3 19.13 -40.90 -32.97
CA LYS A 3 19.09 -41.07 -31.50
C LYS A 3 19.69 -39.89 -30.74
N CYS A 4 20.58 -39.09 -31.31
CA CYS A 4 21.17 -37.89 -30.69
C CYS A 4 20.16 -36.76 -30.55
N TYR A 5 19.27 -36.58 -31.52
CA TYR A 5 18.25 -35.51 -31.48
C TYR A 5 17.20 -35.74 -30.37
N PHE A 6 16.90 -37.00 -30.08
CA PHE A 6 15.96 -37.35 -28.99
C PHE A 6 16.54 -36.99 -27.63
N PHE A 7 17.83 -37.17 -27.39
CA PHE A 7 18.51 -36.81 -26.16
C PHE A 7 18.59 -35.27 -25.99
N ILE A 8 18.85 -34.53 -27.03
CA ILE A 8 18.88 -33.06 -27.02
C ILE A 8 17.48 -32.48 -26.72
N LEU A 9 16.44 -33.07 -27.31
CA LEU A 9 15.05 -32.64 -27.05
C LEU A 9 14.61 -32.93 -25.63
N LEU A 10 15.03 -34.04 -25.04
CA LEU A 10 14.70 -34.41 -23.66
C LEU A 10 15.39 -33.52 -22.59
N THR A 11 16.62 -33.07 -22.85
CA THR A 11 17.34 -32.16 -21.97
C THR A 11 16.76 -30.76 -21.95
N PHE A 12 16.17 -30.29 -23.07
CA PHE A 12 15.53 -28.99 -23.16
C PHE A 12 14.20 -28.91 -22.40
N SER A 13 13.56 -30.05 -22.12
CA SER A 13 12.28 -30.14 -21.38
C SER A 13 12.40 -29.98 -19.87
N LEU A 14 13.60 -29.91 -19.32
CA LEU A 14 13.83 -29.84 -17.87
C LEU A 14 14.11 -28.42 -17.35
N ILE A 15 14.02 -27.40 -18.19
CA ILE A 15 14.25 -26.01 -17.77
C ILE A 15 12.97 -25.47 -17.12
N ASN A 16 12.94 -25.42 -15.80
CA ASN A 16 11.91 -24.72 -15.04
C ASN A 16 12.18 -23.22 -15.13
N VAL A 17 11.46 -22.52 -15.99
CA VAL A 17 11.51 -21.06 -16.06
C VAL A 17 10.59 -20.50 -14.99
N LYS A 18 11.13 -19.79 -14.01
CA LYS A 18 10.35 -19.02 -13.06
C LYS A 18 10.03 -17.67 -13.67
N ALA A 19 8.74 -17.34 -13.76
CA ALA A 19 8.24 -16.09 -14.35
C ALA A 19 8.13 -14.93 -13.33
N GLN A 20 9.02 -14.88 -12.35
CA GLN A 20 9.09 -13.79 -11.38
C GLN A 20 9.81 -12.59 -12.02
N VAL A 21 9.30 -11.37 -11.75
CA VAL A 21 9.93 -10.14 -12.22
C VAL A 21 10.75 -9.56 -11.08
N GLY A 22 12.08 -9.51 -11.24
CA GLY A 22 13.01 -8.83 -10.35
C GLY A 22 13.48 -7.52 -10.98
N ILE A 23 13.34 -6.41 -10.28
CA ILE A 23 13.91 -5.11 -10.65
C ILE A 23 14.97 -4.76 -9.62
N GLY A 24 16.23 -4.66 -10.06
CA GLY A 24 17.37 -4.40 -9.17
C GLY A 24 17.80 -5.61 -8.34
N THR A 25 17.23 -6.78 -8.58
CA THR A 25 17.64 -8.06 -8.00
C THR A 25 17.64 -9.16 -9.07
N THR A 26 18.61 -10.06 -9.00
CA THR A 26 18.69 -11.27 -9.83
C THR A 26 18.09 -12.49 -9.14
N ASN A 27 17.75 -12.35 -7.85
CA ASN A 27 17.18 -13.43 -7.03
C ASN A 27 15.92 -12.94 -6.31
N PRO A 28 14.77 -12.80 -7.03
CA PRO A 28 13.52 -12.37 -6.43
C PRO A 28 13.07 -13.31 -5.31
N THR A 29 12.46 -12.76 -4.27
CA THR A 29 11.91 -13.53 -3.16
C THR A 29 10.87 -14.53 -3.68
N PRO A 30 10.93 -15.82 -3.31
CA PRO A 30 10.04 -16.86 -3.87
C PRO A 30 8.54 -16.61 -3.69
N SER A 31 8.15 -15.81 -2.70
CA SER A 31 6.76 -15.44 -2.40
C SER A 31 6.25 -14.24 -3.21
N SER A 32 7.11 -13.58 -4.00
CA SER A 32 6.75 -12.41 -4.80
C SER A 32 6.62 -12.73 -6.29
N ILE A 33 5.66 -12.14 -6.96
CA ILE A 33 5.58 -12.09 -8.43
C ILE A 33 6.44 -10.95 -8.96
N LEU A 34 6.48 -9.82 -8.24
CA LEU A 34 7.31 -8.67 -8.52
C LEU A 34 8.13 -8.36 -7.26
N ASP A 35 9.46 -8.31 -7.42
CA ASP A 35 10.40 -7.94 -6.37
C ASP A 35 11.24 -6.75 -6.85
N ILE A 36 11.16 -5.63 -6.13
CA ILE A 36 11.89 -4.40 -6.47
C ILE A 36 12.85 -4.09 -5.35
N SER A 37 14.15 -4.19 -5.62
CA SER A 37 15.21 -3.97 -4.64
C SER A 37 16.11 -2.81 -5.08
N SER A 38 16.35 -1.87 -4.15
CA SER A 38 17.30 -0.78 -4.36
C SER A 38 17.76 -0.21 -3.02
N SER A 39 19.01 0.24 -2.93
CA SER A 39 19.56 0.94 -1.76
C SER A 39 19.33 2.45 -1.78
N ASN A 40 18.96 3.02 -2.94
CA ASN A 40 18.89 4.48 -3.12
C ASN A 40 17.78 4.96 -4.08
N LYS A 41 16.87 4.07 -4.50
CA LYS A 41 15.74 4.39 -5.39
C LYS A 41 14.46 3.78 -4.83
N GLY A 42 13.33 4.45 -5.07
CA GLY A 42 12.01 3.97 -4.71
C GLY A 42 11.16 3.63 -5.93
N VAL A 43 9.93 3.25 -5.67
CA VAL A 43 8.91 3.03 -6.70
C VAL A 43 8.06 4.28 -6.83
N LEU A 44 7.95 4.81 -8.04
CA LEU A 44 7.05 5.91 -8.36
C LEU A 44 5.75 5.31 -8.90
N LEU A 45 4.69 5.34 -8.09
CA LEU A 45 3.37 4.90 -8.50
C LEU A 45 2.74 5.90 -9.48
N PRO A 46 1.73 5.47 -10.27
CA PRO A 46 0.95 6.38 -11.10
C PRO A 46 0.39 7.55 -10.27
N ARG A 47 0.64 8.77 -10.75
CA ARG A 47 0.17 10.00 -10.12
C ARG A 47 -1.11 10.43 -10.80
N ILE A 48 -2.20 10.44 -10.05
CA ILE A 48 -3.56 10.67 -10.54
C ILE A 48 -4.16 11.84 -9.78
N SER A 49 -4.91 12.67 -10.47
CA SER A 49 -5.70 13.75 -9.86
C SER A 49 -7.14 13.27 -9.70
N LEU A 50 -7.47 12.76 -8.51
CA LEU A 50 -8.84 12.34 -8.20
C LEU A 50 -9.75 13.54 -7.99
N SER A 51 -11.02 13.39 -8.34
CA SER A 51 -12.07 14.41 -8.07
C SER A 51 -12.74 14.22 -6.70
N SER A 52 -12.73 12.99 -6.15
CA SER A 52 -13.25 12.64 -4.82
C SER A 52 -12.79 11.24 -4.44
N THR A 53 -13.10 10.82 -3.21
CA THR A 53 -12.89 9.42 -2.79
C THR A 53 -13.75 8.43 -3.57
N THR A 54 -14.87 8.86 -4.14
CA THR A 54 -15.76 8.00 -4.94
C THR A 54 -15.51 8.09 -6.45
N ASP A 55 -14.44 8.73 -6.88
CA ASP A 55 -14.09 8.90 -8.29
C ASP A 55 -13.74 7.55 -8.95
N ALA A 56 -14.68 7.01 -9.71
CA ALA A 56 -14.50 5.83 -10.55
C ALA A 56 -14.47 6.16 -12.04
N THR A 57 -14.28 7.43 -12.40
CA THR A 57 -14.28 7.94 -13.77
C THR A 57 -12.88 8.28 -14.27
N THR A 58 -12.05 8.89 -13.44
CA THR A 58 -10.64 9.21 -13.78
C THR A 58 -9.86 7.93 -14.08
N ILE A 59 -10.08 6.89 -13.29
CA ILE A 59 -9.69 5.50 -13.64
C ILE A 59 -10.99 4.73 -13.79
N SER A 60 -11.31 4.34 -15.02
CA SER A 60 -12.54 3.61 -15.31
C SER A 60 -12.49 2.20 -14.72
N SER A 61 -13.50 1.83 -13.93
CA SER A 61 -13.62 0.51 -13.30
C SER A 61 -12.35 0.10 -12.54
N PRO A 62 -11.91 0.84 -11.52
CA PRO A 62 -10.67 0.55 -10.83
C PRO A 62 -10.76 -0.82 -10.14
N ALA A 63 -9.71 -1.62 -10.27
CA ALA A 63 -9.63 -2.93 -9.63
C ALA A 63 -9.43 -2.78 -8.11
N THR A 64 -10.05 -3.63 -7.32
CA THR A 64 -9.83 -3.68 -5.86
C THR A 64 -8.35 -3.92 -5.55
N GLY A 65 -7.79 -3.10 -4.67
CA GLY A 65 -6.36 -3.13 -4.34
C GLY A 65 -5.47 -2.30 -5.28
N LEU A 66 -6.04 -1.65 -6.31
CA LEU A 66 -5.27 -0.76 -7.18
C LEU A 66 -4.66 0.39 -6.38
N LEU A 67 -3.35 0.60 -6.51
CA LEU A 67 -2.57 1.54 -5.73
C LEU A 67 -2.13 2.73 -6.59
N ILE A 68 -2.35 3.94 -6.10
CA ILE A 68 -2.00 5.20 -6.78
C ILE A 68 -1.45 6.23 -5.79
N TYR A 69 -0.86 7.30 -6.32
CA TYR A 69 -0.60 8.55 -5.60
C TYR A 69 -1.55 9.64 -6.10
N ASN A 70 -2.47 10.11 -5.25
CA ASN A 70 -3.33 11.25 -5.57
C ASN A 70 -2.56 12.56 -5.47
N THR A 71 -2.71 13.43 -6.47
CA THR A 71 -2.08 14.76 -6.51
C THR A 71 -3.05 15.89 -6.23
N ALA A 72 -4.37 15.62 -6.19
CA ALA A 72 -5.40 16.63 -6.01
C ALA A 72 -5.60 17.00 -4.54
N THR A 73 -6.03 18.26 -4.34
CA THR A 73 -6.60 18.75 -3.09
C THR A 73 -8.01 19.25 -3.41
N VAL A 74 -8.98 18.36 -3.45
CA VAL A 74 -10.38 18.64 -3.85
C VAL A 74 -11.32 17.82 -2.99
N LEU A 75 -12.39 18.43 -2.49
CA LEU A 75 -13.42 17.80 -1.69
C LEU A 75 -12.83 17.00 -0.50
N ASP A 76 -12.94 15.68 -0.55
CA ASP A 76 -12.56 14.74 0.49
C ASP A 76 -11.24 14.01 0.18
N VAL A 77 -10.48 14.45 -0.84
CA VAL A 77 -9.17 13.90 -1.19
C VAL A 77 -8.05 14.94 -0.99
N LEU A 78 -6.94 14.48 -0.47
CA LEU A 78 -5.69 15.23 -0.30
C LEU A 78 -4.54 14.49 -1.00
N PRO A 79 -3.43 15.15 -1.33
CA PRO A 79 -2.25 14.47 -1.87
C PRO A 79 -1.76 13.35 -0.94
N GLY A 80 -1.54 12.16 -1.51
CA GLY A 80 -1.12 10.99 -0.75
C GLY A 80 -1.33 9.68 -1.49
N PHE A 81 -0.94 8.58 -0.84
CA PHE A 81 -1.17 7.25 -1.38
C PHE A 81 -2.60 6.80 -1.09
N TYR A 82 -3.22 6.21 -2.10
CA TYR A 82 -4.58 5.67 -2.02
C TYR A 82 -4.64 4.28 -2.65
N TYR A 83 -5.55 3.46 -2.15
CA TYR A 83 -5.94 2.22 -2.81
C TYR A 83 -7.46 2.18 -3.01
N TRP A 84 -7.89 1.47 -4.05
CA TRP A 84 -9.31 1.21 -4.28
C TRP A 84 -9.79 0.02 -3.47
N ASP A 85 -10.81 0.18 -2.63
CA ASP A 85 -11.36 -0.89 -1.77
C ASP A 85 -12.44 -1.74 -2.46
N GLY A 86 -12.82 -1.36 -3.68
CA GLY A 86 -13.92 -1.94 -4.46
C GLY A 86 -15.12 -1.01 -4.58
N SER A 87 -15.17 0.08 -3.77
CA SER A 87 -16.24 1.07 -3.77
C SER A 87 -15.75 2.50 -3.75
N LYS A 88 -14.59 2.77 -3.16
CA LYS A 88 -13.98 4.09 -3.01
C LYS A 88 -12.48 4.03 -2.86
N TRP A 89 -11.84 5.18 -3.03
CA TRP A 89 -10.42 5.42 -2.74
C TRP A 89 -10.22 5.63 -1.23
N VAL A 90 -9.36 4.82 -0.63
CA VAL A 90 -9.01 4.89 0.78
C VAL A 90 -7.57 5.37 0.91
N ALA A 91 -7.35 6.45 1.67
CA ALA A 91 -6.02 6.96 1.93
C ALA A 91 -5.20 5.99 2.79
N ILE A 92 -3.96 5.76 2.41
CA ILE A 92 -2.98 5.05 3.23
C ILE A 92 -2.33 6.09 4.13
N THR A 93 -2.84 6.22 5.35
CA THR A 93 -2.31 7.14 6.37
C THR A 93 -1.65 6.32 7.47
N ALA A 94 -0.54 6.81 8.01
CA ALA A 94 -0.06 6.30 9.28
C ALA A 94 -1.09 6.70 10.35
N THR A 95 -1.73 5.75 10.99
CA THR A 95 -2.48 6.03 12.20
C THR A 95 -1.44 6.46 13.25
N PRO A 96 -1.49 7.70 13.77
CA PRO A 96 -0.59 8.05 14.86
C PRO A 96 -0.86 7.06 16.01
N THR A 97 0.16 6.33 16.40
CA THR A 97 0.11 5.62 17.69
C THR A 97 -0.18 6.68 18.74
N ASN A 98 -1.21 6.48 19.55
CA ASN A 98 -1.83 7.41 20.51
C ASN A 98 -0.86 8.03 21.54
N THR A 99 0.18 8.71 21.08
CA THR A 99 1.09 9.49 21.91
C THR A 99 0.89 11.00 21.79
N ASP A 100 0.10 11.45 20.79
CA ASP A 100 -0.14 12.84 20.51
C ASP A 100 -1.60 13.23 20.80
N TRP A 101 -1.80 14.46 21.24
CA TRP A 101 -3.11 15.04 21.46
C TRP A 101 -3.93 15.02 20.17
N SER A 102 -5.03 14.27 20.16
CA SER A 102 -6.03 14.36 19.09
C SER A 102 -6.85 15.62 19.27
N LEU A 103 -7.11 16.35 18.17
CA LEU A 103 -8.03 17.51 18.18
C LEU A 103 -9.45 17.14 18.65
N ASN A 104 -9.81 15.86 18.62
CA ASN A 104 -11.10 15.32 19.07
C ASN A 104 -11.05 14.74 20.49
N GLY A 105 -9.94 14.98 21.22
CA GLY A 105 -9.68 14.34 22.50
C GLY A 105 -9.17 12.90 22.34
N ASN A 106 -8.40 12.43 23.28
CA ASN A 106 -8.03 11.02 23.33
C ASN A 106 -9.21 10.23 23.89
N ASP A 107 -9.64 9.20 23.16
CA ASP A 107 -10.61 8.25 23.69
C ASP A 107 -9.95 7.43 24.81
N LEU A 108 -10.29 7.79 26.04
CA LEU A 108 -9.80 7.13 27.26
C LEU A 108 -10.43 5.75 27.47
N ASN A 109 -11.14 5.22 26.48
CA ASN A 109 -11.89 3.97 26.61
C ASN A 109 -11.05 2.70 26.36
N SER A 110 -9.75 2.81 26.20
CA SER A 110 -8.84 1.64 26.18
C SER A 110 -8.35 1.27 27.59
N GLY A 111 -9.28 1.19 28.54
CA GLY A 111 -9.26 0.34 29.70
C GLY A 111 -7.96 0.21 30.50
N SER A 112 -7.31 1.29 30.91
CA SER A 112 -6.43 1.25 32.07
C SER A 112 -6.25 2.65 32.65
N GLY A 113 -7.20 3.03 33.45
CA GLY A 113 -7.10 3.93 34.60
C GLY A 113 -6.19 5.16 34.49
N THR A 114 -6.76 6.31 34.80
CA THR A 114 -6.12 7.47 35.45
C THR A 114 -5.20 8.35 34.60
N GLU A 115 -5.39 8.45 33.30
CA GLU A 115 -4.78 9.56 32.57
C GLU A 115 -5.79 10.67 32.33
N PHE A 116 -6.04 11.40 33.38
CA PHE A 116 -6.82 12.62 33.35
C PHE A 116 -5.88 13.79 33.06
N ILE A 117 -5.87 14.26 31.83
CA ILE A 117 -5.29 15.57 31.53
C ILE A 117 -6.41 16.59 31.48
N GLY A 118 -6.86 16.92 32.62
CA GLY A 118 -7.71 18.06 32.89
C GLY A 118 -7.28 18.63 34.23
N THR A 119 -7.35 19.91 34.39
CA THR A 119 -7.13 20.53 35.70
C THR A 119 -8.18 19.97 36.63
N THR A 120 -7.75 19.21 37.65
CA THR A 120 -8.60 18.79 38.79
C THR A 120 -9.02 19.94 39.68
N ASP A 121 -8.84 21.15 39.21
CA ASP A 121 -9.30 22.32 39.95
C ASP A 121 -10.78 22.63 39.62
N ARG A 122 -11.66 21.72 40.04
CA ARG A 122 -13.00 22.12 40.40
C ARG A 122 -12.97 22.62 41.85
N LYS A 123 -12.60 23.85 42.03
CA LYS A 123 -13.07 24.56 43.23
C LYS A 123 -14.58 24.66 43.09
N SER A 124 -15.27 23.78 43.81
CA SER A 124 -16.65 24.01 44.20
C SER A 124 -16.68 25.21 45.14
N VAL A 125 -17.30 26.26 44.68
CA VAL A 125 -17.78 27.35 45.56
C VAL A 125 -19.13 26.94 46.09
#